data_f0ec40bd6dd5d3e09bbac5591108f078
#
_entry.id   f0ec40bd6dd5d3e09bbac5591108f078
#
_cell.length_a   1.000
_cell.length_b   1.000
_cell.length_c   1.000
_cell.angle_alpha   90.00
_cell.angle_beta   90.00
_cell.angle_gamma   90.00
#
_symmetry.space_group_name_H-M   'P 1'
#
loop_
_entity.id
_entity.type
_entity.pdbx_description
1 polymer ?
#
loop_
_entity_poly.entity_id
_entity_poly.type
_entity_poly.pdbx_seq_one_letter_code
_entity_poly.pdbx_strand_id
1 'polypeptide(L)'
;MTQIAAALFAWDAVEARSDLERFHLVRDHLPDRDLIAALEAKRGLGRDDYPVIPMWNAIVAGVVFQHESIELLQRELSRNPSLLQACGFNVLPLQKKPVAQLVKNELTGRMEVVWPQPEAPHYAVPNSWNFSRFLSNLIAVETEQGLVSRMLIDLREQLMAVLPDFGQHLGYDGKAIDSHSTG
;
A
#
# COMPACT_ATOMS: atom_id res chain seq x y z
N MET A 1 -36.39 -12.28 8.22
CA MET A 1 -35.24 -12.58 7.35
C MET A 1 -35.26 -11.54 6.24
N THR A 2 -34.46 -10.49 6.39
CA THR A 2 -34.34 -9.43 5.39
C THR A 2 -33.57 -10.03 4.22
N GLN A 3 -34.21 -10.21 3.08
CA GLN A 3 -33.53 -10.56 1.83
C GLN A 3 -32.63 -9.36 1.48
N ILE A 4 -31.35 -9.45 1.79
CA ILE A 4 -30.34 -8.59 1.19
C ILE A 4 -30.48 -8.81 -0.31
N ALA A 5 -30.82 -7.74 -1.03
CA ALA A 5 -31.07 -7.82 -2.46
C ALA A 5 -29.85 -8.49 -3.13
N ALA A 6 -30.02 -9.73 -3.57
CA ALA A 6 -28.99 -10.54 -4.24
C ALA A 6 -28.40 -9.85 -5.49
N ALA A 7 -29.02 -8.77 -5.94
CA ALA A 7 -28.58 -7.98 -7.09
C ALA A 7 -27.45 -6.98 -6.77
N LEU A 8 -27.22 -6.63 -5.49
CA LEU A 8 -26.21 -5.61 -5.13
C LEU A 8 -24.81 -6.20 -4.90
N PHE A 9 -24.76 -7.42 -4.40
CA PHE A 9 -23.52 -8.18 -4.30
C PHE A 9 -23.83 -9.61 -4.77
N ALA A 10 -23.49 -9.89 -6.01
CA ALA A 10 -23.27 -11.28 -6.42
C ALA A 10 -22.01 -11.76 -5.65
N TRP A 11 -22.19 -12.15 -4.39
CA TRP A 11 -21.10 -12.63 -3.52
C TRP A 11 -20.28 -13.68 -4.24
N ASP A 12 -20.93 -14.59 -4.96
CA ASP A 12 -20.26 -15.61 -5.78
C ASP A 12 -19.35 -14.99 -6.84
N ALA A 13 -19.75 -13.87 -7.44
CA ALA A 13 -18.92 -13.16 -8.42
C ALA A 13 -17.80 -12.35 -7.76
N VAL A 14 -17.99 -11.87 -6.52
CA VAL A 14 -16.94 -11.21 -5.74
C VAL A 14 -15.94 -12.22 -5.21
N GLU A 15 -16.39 -13.38 -4.75
CA GLU A 15 -15.53 -14.47 -4.29
C GLU A 15 -14.72 -15.11 -5.44
N ALA A 16 -15.29 -15.15 -6.64
CA ALA A 16 -14.61 -15.65 -7.83
C ALA A 16 -13.55 -14.68 -8.40
N ARG A 17 -13.53 -13.42 -7.92
CA ARG A 17 -12.54 -12.44 -8.38
C ARG A 17 -11.19 -12.68 -7.74
N SER A 18 -10.14 -12.44 -8.51
CA SER A 18 -8.78 -12.44 -7.97
C SER A 18 -8.62 -11.33 -6.92
N ASP A 19 -7.67 -11.50 -5.99
CA ASP A 19 -7.38 -10.49 -4.96
C ASP A 19 -7.04 -9.13 -5.56
N LEU A 20 -6.36 -9.10 -6.71
CA LEU A 20 -6.06 -7.86 -7.42
C LEU A 20 -7.32 -7.17 -7.98
N GLU A 21 -8.29 -7.95 -8.48
CA GLU A 21 -9.56 -7.38 -8.94
C GLU A 21 -10.36 -6.78 -7.79
N ARG A 22 -10.34 -7.43 -6.60
CA ARG A 22 -10.93 -6.87 -5.37
C ARG A 22 -10.26 -5.56 -4.97
N PHE A 23 -8.93 -5.52 -5.03
CA PHE A 23 -8.17 -4.31 -4.74
C PHE A 23 -8.53 -3.17 -5.71
N HIS A 24 -8.60 -3.45 -7.02
CA HIS A 24 -9.02 -2.46 -8.02
C HIS A 24 -10.43 -1.95 -7.73
N LEU A 25 -11.37 -2.83 -7.39
CA LEU A 25 -12.72 -2.46 -7.04
C LEU A 25 -12.77 -1.50 -5.84
N VAL A 26 -12.01 -1.81 -4.78
CA VAL A 26 -11.92 -0.93 -3.60
C VAL A 26 -11.36 0.43 -4.00
N ARG A 27 -10.23 0.46 -4.69
CA ARG A 27 -9.56 1.71 -5.11
C ARG A 27 -10.47 2.59 -5.97
N ASP A 28 -11.22 1.99 -6.91
CA ASP A 28 -12.05 2.72 -7.85
C ASP A 28 -13.31 3.34 -7.20
N HIS A 29 -13.67 2.90 -5.97
CA HIS A 29 -14.82 3.39 -5.22
C HIS A 29 -14.46 4.21 -3.98
N LEU A 30 -13.17 4.37 -3.66
CA LEU A 30 -12.73 5.20 -2.54
C LEU A 30 -12.99 6.69 -2.83
N PRO A 31 -13.69 7.43 -1.97
CA PRO A 31 -13.90 8.88 -2.12
C PRO A 31 -12.67 9.66 -1.60
N ASP A 32 -11.48 9.38 -2.13
CA ASP A 32 -10.19 9.85 -1.61
C ASP A 32 -9.62 11.07 -2.37
N ARG A 33 -10.39 11.64 -3.31
CA ARG A 33 -9.93 12.72 -4.18
C ARG A 33 -9.39 13.93 -3.43
N ASP A 34 -10.12 14.39 -2.40
CA ASP A 34 -9.73 15.58 -1.63
C ASP A 34 -8.51 15.29 -0.75
N LEU A 35 -8.43 14.06 -0.21
CA LEU A 35 -7.28 13.59 0.54
C LEU A 35 -6.02 13.56 -0.34
N ILE A 36 -6.11 12.99 -1.53
CA ILE A 36 -5.00 12.96 -2.51
C ILE A 36 -4.54 14.37 -2.85
N ALA A 37 -5.47 15.29 -3.15
CA ALA A 37 -5.14 16.68 -3.47
C ALA A 37 -4.42 17.39 -2.31
N ALA A 38 -4.86 17.17 -1.07
CA ALA A 38 -4.21 17.74 0.12
C ALA A 38 -2.81 17.16 0.35
N LEU A 39 -2.62 15.86 0.15
CA LEU A 39 -1.33 15.21 0.27
C LEU A 39 -0.34 15.69 -0.81
N GLU A 40 -0.81 15.88 -2.06
CA GLU A 40 0.02 16.45 -3.13
C GLU A 40 0.43 17.90 -2.81
N ALA A 41 -0.50 18.71 -2.32
CA ALA A 41 -0.20 20.09 -1.89
C ALA A 41 0.82 20.11 -0.76
N LYS A 42 0.68 19.23 0.23
CA LYS A 42 1.62 19.12 1.36
C LYS A 42 3.00 18.62 0.95
N ARG A 43 3.07 17.75 -0.04
CA ARG A 43 4.32 17.25 -0.59
C ARG A 43 5.14 18.36 -1.25
N GLY A 44 4.49 19.31 -1.94
CA GLY A 44 5.15 20.40 -2.66
C GLY A 44 5.99 19.93 -3.84
N LEU A 45 7.02 20.72 -4.20
CA LEU A 45 7.90 20.48 -5.36
C LEU A 45 9.08 19.54 -5.06
N GLY A 46 8.93 18.61 -4.13
CA GLY A 46 9.98 17.67 -3.76
C GLY A 46 10.26 16.61 -4.82
N ARG A 47 11.31 15.79 -4.58
CA ARG A 47 11.70 14.66 -5.44
C ARG A 47 10.55 13.66 -5.58
N ASP A 48 10.26 13.24 -6.82
CA ASP A 48 9.08 12.45 -7.18
C ASP A 48 9.37 10.95 -7.39
N ASP A 49 10.30 10.39 -6.62
CA ASP A 49 10.62 8.96 -6.75
C ASP A 49 9.43 8.07 -6.38
N TYR A 50 8.60 8.55 -5.44
CA TYR A 50 7.40 7.84 -4.97
C TYR A 50 6.22 8.82 -4.92
N PRO A 51 5.42 8.93 -5.99
CA PRO A 51 4.25 9.79 -6.06
C PRO A 51 3.21 9.46 -4.97
N VAL A 52 2.36 10.44 -4.65
CA VAL A 52 1.35 10.31 -3.58
C VAL A 52 0.37 9.18 -3.87
N ILE A 53 -0.15 9.10 -5.11
CA ILE A 53 -1.15 8.09 -5.49
C ILE A 53 -0.62 6.66 -5.33
N PRO A 54 0.54 6.26 -5.86
CA PRO A 54 1.10 4.93 -5.61
C PRO A 54 1.34 4.62 -4.14
N MET A 55 1.81 5.59 -3.35
CA MET A 55 2.02 5.43 -1.91
C MET A 55 0.70 5.22 -1.17
N TRP A 56 -0.32 6.01 -1.49
CA TRP A 56 -1.68 5.84 -0.96
C TRP A 56 -2.26 4.48 -1.32
N ASN A 57 -2.20 4.11 -2.59
CA ASN A 57 -2.67 2.80 -3.06
C ASN A 57 -1.96 1.64 -2.35
N ALA A 58 -0.68 1.77 -2.04
CA ALA A 58 0.05 0.75 -1.27
C ALA A 58 -0.49 0.64 0.17
N ILE A 59 -0.83 1.75 0.83
CA ILE A 59 -1.46 1.72 2.16
C ILE A 59 -2.84 1.06 2.08
N VAL A 60 -3.66 1.42 1.08
CA VAL A 60 -4.97 0.79 0.84
C VAL A 60 -4.81 -0.71 0.59
N ALA A 61 -3.83 -1.12 -0.22
CA ALA A 61 -3.52 -2.53 -0.44
C ALA A 61 -3.13 -3.23 0.87
N GLY A 62 -2.34 -2.57 1.72
CA GLY A 62 -2.00 -3.07 3.06
C GLY A 62 -3.24 -3.40 3.90
N VAL A 63 -4.25 -2.53 3.85
CA VAL A 63 -5.53 -2.75 4.55
C VAL A 63 -6.34 -3.87 3.89
N VAL A 64 -6.49 -3.86 2.56
CA VAL A 64 -7.29 -4.84 1.80
C VAL A 64 -6.74 -6.26 1.96
N PHE A 65 -5.41 -6.41 1.94
CA PHE A 65 -4.74 -7.70 2.09
C PHE A 65 -4.33 -8.01 3.54
N GLN A 66 -4.78 -7.18 4.51
CA GLN A 66 -4.59 -7.40 5.95
C GLN A 66 -3.11 -7.56 6.35
N HIS A 67 -2.23 -6.77 5.75
CA HIS A 67 -0.84 -6.72 6.19
C HIS A 67 -0.73 -6.01 7.54
N GLU A 68 -0.28 -6.71 8.55
CA GLU A 68 -0.19 -6.21 9.93
C GLU A 68 0.90 -5.15 10.13
N SER A 69 1.84 -5.05 9.21
CA SER A 69 2.95 -4.08 9.30
C SER A 69 3.41 -3.58 7.93
N ILE A 70 4.09 -2.44 7.94
CA ILE A 70 4.72 -1.87 6.73
C ILE A 70 5.81 -2.80 6.17
N GLU A 71 6.52 -3.52 7.02
CA GLU A 71 7.55 -4.48 6.60
C GLU A 71 6.94 -5.66 5.82
N LEU A 72 5.78 -6.15 6.26
CA LEU A 72 5.05 -7.20 5.54
C LEU A 72 4.55 -6.69 4.19
N LEU A 73 3.98 -5.49 4.16
CA LEU A 73 3.57 -4.84 2.92
C LEU A 73 4.74 -4.65 1.96
N GLN A 74 5.88 -4.15 2.42
CA GLN A 74 7.09 -3.98 1.61
C GLN A 74 7.58 -5.32 1.05
N ARG A 75 7.58 -6.36 1.88
CA ARG A 75 7.97 -7.71 1.45
C ARG A 75 7.04 -8.21 0.35
N GLU A 76 5.74 -7.99 0.48
CA GLU A 76 4.77 -8.39 -0.52
C GLU A 76 4.95 -7.59 -1.82
N LEU A 77 5.06 -6.27 -1.76
CA LEU A 77 5.34 -5.42 -2.92
C LEU A 77 6.63 -5.83 -3.66
N SER A 78 7.65 -6.28 -2.91
CA SER A 78 8.93 -6.74 -3.49
C SER A 78 8.81 -8.07 -4.22
N ARG A 79 7.88 -8.93 -3.81
CA ARG A 79 7.69 -10.29 -4.36
C ARG A 79 6.63 -10.34 -5.43
N ASN A 80 5.68 -9.40 -5.40
CA ASN A 80 4.51 -9.39 -6.25
C ASN A 80 4.50 -8.17 -7.18
N PRO A 81 5.14 -8.28 -8.37
CA PRO A 81 5.19 -7.18 -9.33
C PRO A 81 3.80 -6.77 -9.82
N SER A 82 2.83 -7.69 -9.85
CA SER A 82 1.45 -7.37 -10.25
C SER A 82 0.78 -6.46 -9.23
N LEU A 83 0.99 -6.69 -7.92
CA LEU A 83 0.51 -5.80 -6.87
C LEU A 83 1.22 -4.44 -6.92
N LEU A 84 2.55 -4.45 -7.12
CA LEU A 84 3.34 -3.22 -7.26
C LEU A 84 2.81 -2.35 -8.41
N GLN A 85 2.53 -2.97 -9.55
CA GLN A 85 1.93 -2.30 -10.72
C GLN A 85 0.51 -1.83 -10.44
N ALA A 86 -0.31 -2.63 -9.76
CA ALA A 86 -1.67 -2.27 -9.40
C ALA A 86 -1.71 -1.05 -8.47
N CYS A 87 -0.72 -0.89 -7.59
CA CYS A 87 -0.54 0.33 -6.80
C CYS A 87 -0.11 1.55 -7.64
N GLY A 88 0.44 1.35 -8.83
CA GLY A 88 0.90 2.41 -9.74
C GLY A 88 2.39 2.70 -9.65
N PHE A 89 3.18 1.83 -9.02
CA PHE A 89 4.64 1.94 -9.04
C PHE A 89 5.25 1.43 -10.35
N ASN A 90 6.45 1.90 -10.65
CA ASN A 90 7.19 1.38 -11.78
C ASN A 90 7.68 -0.04 -11.48
N VAL A 91 7.29 -0.99 -12.32
CA VAL A 91 7.66 -2.41 -12.19
C VAL A 91 8.91 -2.80 -12.96
N LEU A 92 9.55 -1.85 -13.66
CA LEU A 92 10.80 -2.16 -14.34
C LEU A 92 11.88 -2.49 -13.32
N PRO A 93 12.54 -3.65 -13.44
CA PRO A 93 13.61 -4.02 -12.54
C PRO A 93 14.71 -2.96 -12.57
N LEU A 94 15.16 -2.52 -11.41
CA LEU A 94 16.34 -1.68 -11.29
C LEU A 94 17.56 -2.51 -11.67
N GLN A 95 18.10 -2.27 -12.85
CA GLN A 95 19.40 -2.82 -13.24
C GLN A 95 20.49 -1.88 -12.75
N LYS A 96 21.21 -2.28 -11.71
CA LYS A 96 22.48 -1.63 -11.39
C LYS A 96 23.46 -1.95 -12.52
N LYS A 97 24.00 -0.91 -13.15
CA LYS A 97 25.08 -1.12 -14.11
C LYS A 97 26.24 -1.78 -13.38
N PRO A 98 26.75 -2.94 -13.88
CA PRO A 98 27.91 -3.57 -13.27
C PRO A 98 29.08 -2.59 -13.30
N VAL A 99 29.72 -2.39 -12.18
CA VAL A 99 30.95 -1.58 -12.09
C VAL A 99 32.13 -2.53 -12.13
N ALA A 100 33.04 -2.30 -13.06
CA ALA A 100 34.26 -3.09 -13.17
C ALA A 100 35.03 -3.07 -11.86
N GLN A 101 35.44 -4.22 -11.37
CA GLN A 101 36.25 -4.39 -10.17
C GLN A 101 37.64 -4.88 -10.56
N LEU A 102 38.66 -4.27 -9.97
CA LEU A 102 40.03 -4.73 -10.10
C LEU A 102 40.25 -5.81 -9.03
N VAL A 103 40.41 -7.05 -9.46
CA VAL A 103 40.67 -8.19 -8.57
C VAL A 103 42.08 -8.73 -8.86
N LYS A 104 42.85 -8.98 -7.80
CA LYS A 104 44.14 -9.60 -7.95
C LYS A 104 43.95 -11.10 -8.21
N ASN A 105 44.42 -11.58 -9.36
CA ASN A 105 44.43 -12.99 -9.67
C ASN A 105 45.46 -13.69 -8.79
N GLU A 106 45.02 -14.61 -7.95
CA GLU A 106 45.89 -15.30 -6.97
C GLU A 106 46.95 -16.19 -7.63
N LEU A 107 46.67 -16.69 -8.85
CA LEU A 107 47.60 -17.57 -9.57
C LEU A 107 48.67 -16.81 -10.32
N THR A 108 48.34 -15.65 -10.89
CA THR A 108 49.25 -14.88 -11.72
C THR A 108 49.83 -13.66 -11.01
N GLY A 109 49.26 -13.27 -9.85
CA GLY A 109 49.63 -12.06 -9.10
C GLY A 109 49.25 -10.74 -9.81
N ARG A 110 48.62 -10.79 -11.00
CA ARG A 110 48.25 -9.62 -11.79
C ARG A 110 46.86 -9.12 -11.40
N MET A 111 46.65 -7.81 -11.57
CA MET A 111 45.37 -7.18 -11.43
C MET A 111 44.56 -7.42 -12.72
N GLU A 112 43.41 -8.00 -12.59
CA GLU A 112 42.46 -8.25 -13.69
C GLU A 112 41.18 -7.50 -13.47
N VAL A 113 40.59 -6.97 -14.57
CA VAL A 113 39.27 -6.33 -14.54
C VAL A 113 38.20 -7.41 -14.61
N VAL A 114 37.48 -7.58 -13.53
CA VAL A 114 36.36 -8.51 -13.46
C VAL A 114 35.06 -7.72 -13.51
N TRP A 115 34.17 -8.13 -14.39
CA TRP A 115 32.80 -7.63 -14.43
C TRP A 115 31.93 -8.56 -13.59
N PRO A 116 31.41 -8.08 -12.44
CA PRO A 116 30.57 -8.91 -11.62
C PRO A 116 29.33 -9.31 -12.42
N GLN A 117 28.83 -10.51 -12.15
CA GLN A 117 27.55 -10.95 -12.68
C GLN A 117 26.47 -9.93 -12.26
N PRO A 118 25.54 -9.57 -13.15
CA PRO A 118 24.44 -8.67 -12.78
C PRO A 118 23.68 -9.29 -11.59
N GLU A 119 23.49 -8.50 -10.55
CA GLU A 119 22.63 -8.88 -9.44
C GLU A 119 21.22 -9.22 -9.98
N ALA A 120 20.51 -10.14 -9.32
CA ALA A 120 19.13 -10.44 -9.67
C ALA A 120 18.31 -9.14 -9.72
N PRO A 121 17.45 -8.96 -10.73
CA PRO A 121 16.66 -7.76 -10.84
C PRO A 121 15.79 -7.60 -9.60
N HIS A 122 15.71 -6.39 -9.05
CA HIS A 122 14.82 -6.05 -7.97
C HIS A 122 13.94 -4.86 -8.37
N TYR A 123 12.74 -4.83 -7.84
CA TYR A 123 11.78 -3.75 -8.12
C TYR A 123 12.04 -2.53 -7.24
N ALA A 124 11.69 -1.36 -7.75
CA ALA A 124 11.79 -0.10 -7.00
C ALA A 124 10.65 0.02 -5.98
N VAL A 125 10.76 -0.69 -4.88
CA VAL A 125 9.78 -0.64 -3.78
C VAL A 125 10.17 0.46 -2.81
N PRO A 126 9.20 1.29 -2.32
CA PRO A 126 9.46 2.26 -1.28
C PRO A 126 10.04 1.59 -0.04
N ASN A 127 11.06 2.20 0.56
CA ASN A 127 11.63 1.72 1.82
C ASN A 127 10.81 2.20 3.04
N SER A 128 11.10 1.70 4.23
CA SER A 128 10.38 2.04 5.46
C SER A 128 10.39 3.54 5.75
N TRP A 129 11.47 4.25 5.40
CA TRP A 129 11.56 5.70 5.54
C TRP A 129 10.54 6.44 4.66
N ASN A 130 10.34 5.97 3.42
CA ASN A 130 9.37 6.58 2.51
C ASN A 130 7.94 6.40 3.04
N PHE A 131 7.61 5.22 3.57
CA PHE A 131 6.33 4.96 4.21
C PHE A 131 6.15 5.80 5.48
N SER A 132 7.15 5.87 6.36
CA SER A 132 7.09 6.67 7.58
C SER A 132 6.85 8.15 7.26
N ARG A 133 7.55 8.69 6.27
CA ARG A 133 7.35 10.07 5.82
C ARG A 133 5.95 10.28 5.23
N PHE A 134 5.47 9.35 4.42
CA PHE A 134 4.13 9.42 3.85
C PHE A 134 3.06 9.40 4.96
N LEU A 135 3.17 8.48 5.91
CA LEU A 135 2.25 8.39 7.05
C LEU A 135 2.29 9.63 7.93
N SER A 136 3.46 10.23 8.14
CA SER A 136 3.57 11.51 8.87
C SER A 136 2.83 12.63 8.15
N ASN A 137 2.90 12.70 6.82
CA ASN A 137 2.14 13.67 6.03
C ASN A 137 0.63 13.39 6.09
N LEU A 138 0.23 12.12 6.04
CA LEU A 138 -1.16 11.69 6.16
C LEU A 138 -1.76 12.10 7.52
N ILE A 139 -1.03 11.83 8.61
CA ILE A 139 -1.43 12.22 9.97
C ILE A 139 -1.55 13.74 10.06
N ALA A 140 -0.61 14.49 9.48
CA ALA A 140 -0.65 15.94 9.51
C ALA A 140 -1.86 16.49 8.73
N VAL A 141 -2.18 15.94 7.54
CA VAL A 141 -3.37 16.31 6.76
C VAL A 141 -4.65 15.97 7.54
N GLU A 142 -4.69 14.80 8.19
CA GLU A 142 -5.83 14.43 9.04
C GLU A 142 -6.00 15.40 10.20
N THR A 143 -4.91 15.73 10.90
CA THR A 143 -4.95 16.65 12.04
C THR A 143 -5.38 18.07 11.65
N GLU A 144 -4.96 18.54 10.48
CA GLU A 144 -5.25 19.89 9.99
C GLU A 144 -6.64 20.02 9.35
N GLN A 145 -7.12 18.98 8.65
CA GLN A 145 -8.27 19.05 7.74
C GLN A 145 -9.33 17.97 7.97
N GLY A 146 -9.03 16.90 8.69
CA GLY A 146 -9.96 15.79 8.97
C GLY A 146 -10.41 15.03 7.72
N LEU A 147 -9.55 14.93 6.69
CA LEU A 147 -9.95 14.37 5.38
C LEU A 147 -10.08 12.85 5.38
N VAL A 148 -9.29 12.15 6.19
CA VAL A 148 -9.45 10.69 6.35
C VAL A 148 -10.78 10.40 7.06
N SER A 149 -11.07 11.12 8.13
CA SER A 149 -12.33 11.00 8.86
C SER A 149 -13.53 11.31 7.96
N ARG A 150 -13.44 12.34 7.12
CA ARG A 150 -14.49 12.68 6.14
C ARG A 150 -14.68 11.57 5.12
N MET A 151 -13.60 11.06 4.54
CA MET A 151 -13.63 9.94 3.60
C MET A 151 -14.34 8.71 4.21
N LEU A 152 -14.05 8.40 5.48
CA LEU A 152 -14.71 7.29 6.17
C LEU A 152 -16.22 7.55 6.41
N ILE A 153 -16.61 8.81 6.68
CA ILE A 153 -18.02 9.19 6.78
C ILE A 153 -18.71 9.01 5.43
N ASP A 154 -18.12 9.50 4.35
CA ASP A 154 -18.67 9.38 3.00
C ASP A 154 -18.82 7.91 2.58
N LEU A 155 -17.82 7.07 2.89
CA LEU A 155 -17.92 5.62 2.67
C LEU A 155 -19.04 4.98 3.45
N ARG A 156 -19.20 5.36 4.72
CA ARG A 156 -20.31 4.86 5.55
C ARG A 156 -21.65 5.27 4.98
N GLU A 157 -21.80 6.51 4.54
CA GLU A 157 -23.03 7.01 3.94
C GLU A 157 -23.39 6.29 2.64
N GLN A 158 -22.39 6.05 1.77
CA GLN A 158 -22.56 5.24 0.56
C GLN A 158 -23.01 3.82 0.91
N LEU A 159 -22.39 3.21 1.93
CA LEU A 159 -22.74 1.87 2.38
C LEU A 159 -24.16 1.82 2.97
N MET A 160 -24.55 2.83 3.76
CA MET A 160 -25.92 2.93 4.31
C MET A 160 -26.98 3.16 3.23
N ALA A 161 -26.63 3.89 2.16
CA ALA A 161 -27.53 4.08 1.03
C ALA A 161 -27.83 2.75 0.29
N VAL A 162 -26.86 1.86 0.26
CA VAL A 162 -26.95 0.54 -0.39
C VAL A 162 -27.51 -0.53 0.55
N LEU A 163 -27.17 -0.44 1.83
CA LEU A 163 -27.57 -1.37 2.90
C LEU A 163 -28.27 -0.59 4.02
N PRO A 164 -29.58 -0.33 3.93
CA PRO A 164 -30.30 0.51 4.90
C PRO A 164 -30.21 0.00 6.35
N ASP A 165 -30.05 -1.30 6.53
CA ASP A 165 -29.91 -1.94 7.85
C ASP A 165 -28.47 -2.02 8.36
N PHE A 166 -27.49 -1.44 7.63
CA PHE A 166 -26.10 -1.45 8.02
C PHE A 166 -25.90 -0.70 9.35
N GLY A 167 -25.28 -1.38 10.31
CA GLY A 167 -24.99 -0.80 11.63
C GLY A 167 -26.14 -0.87 12.64
N GLN A 168 -27.32 -1.40 12.30
CA GLN A 168 -28.40 -1.63 13.28
C GLN A 168 -28.06 -2.73 14.29
N HIS A 169 -27.20 -3.67 13.89
CA HIS A 169 -26.68 -4.73 14.77
C HIS A 169 -25.16 -4.62 14.82
N LEU A 170 -24.64 -4.12 15.95
CA LEU A 170 -23.21 -4.02 16.22
C LEU A 170 -22.77 -5.21 17.06
N GLY A 171 -21.88 -6.03 16.51
CA GLY A 171 -21.11 -6.98 17.29
C GLY A 171 -19.93 -6.25 17.96
N TYR A 172 -19.87 -6.25 19.29
CA TYR A 172 -18.73 -5.73 20.04
C TYR A 172 -17.80 -6.88 20.38
N ASP A 173 -16.62 -6.91 19.76
CA ASP A 173 -15.54 -7.82 20.15
C ASP A 173 -14.56 -7.04 21.01
N GLY A 174 -14.67 -7.21 22.34
CA GLY A 174 -13.79 -6.57 23.30
C GLY A 174 -12.51 -7.37 23.47
N LYS A 175 -11.41 -6.95 22.86
CA LYS A 175 -10.09 -7.51 23.15
C LYS A 175 -9.60 -6.90 24.47
N ALA A 176 -9.44 -7.73 25.52
CA ALA A 176 -8.79 -7.30 26.75
C ALA A 176 -7.31 -7.00 26.45
N ILE A 177 -6.89 -5.76 26.67
CA ILE A 177 -5.48 -5.38 26.61
C ILE A 177 -4.93 -5.54 28.03
N ASP A 178 -4.16 -6.59 28.26
CA ASP A 178 -3.41 -6.75 29.50
C ASP A 178 -2.29 -5.71 29.56
N SER A 179 -2.44 -4.71 30.42
CA SER A 179 -1.36 -3.77 30.68
C SER A 179 -0.34 -4.42 31.62
N HIS A 180 0.80 -4.79 31.07
CA HIS A 180 1.97 -5.16 31.87
C HIS A 180 2.65 -3.91 32.41
N SER A 181 2.04 -3.24 33.40
CA SER A 181 2.76 -2.26 34.21
C SER A 181 3.46 -3.03 35.33
N THR A 182 4.73 -3.29 35.16
CA THR A 182 5.62 -3.63 36.28
C THR A 182 5.83 -2.36 37.08
N GLY A 183 5.23 -2.32 38.28
CA GLY A 183 5.54 -1.31 39.32
C GLY A 183 6.96 -1.48 39.83
#